data_cb554bfb331de93154b2ebc85fc9fca0
#
_entry.id   cb554bfb331de93154b2ebc85fc9fca0
#
_cell.length_a   1.000
_cell.length_b   1.000
_cell.length_c   1.000
_cell.angle_alpha   90.00
_cell.angle_beta   90.00
_cell.angle_gamma   90.00
#
_symmetry.space_group_name_H-M   'P 1'
#
loop_
_entity.id
_entity.type
_entity.pdbx_description
1 polymer ?
#
loop_
_entity_poly.entity_id
_entity_poly.type
_entity_poly.pdbx_seq_one_letter_code
_entity_poly.pdbx_strand_id
1 'polypeptide(L)'
;PAELPLTGIAGSMLERIPQARDGVIQSLLAYANSDLLCYRDAAGSALARQQAEVWDPLLQQLEAAHGCRLTVTSGVMPICQTDDVLRRLYHVLDTSAQEELAVLGVVVPALGSLALGLLMFEAGMEAQILVHAATLDEQIQMATWGVDTEVTDRIAALQDEVGCAMRFLALYRQG
;
A
#
# COMPACT_ATOMS: atom_id res chain seq x y z
N PRO A 1 -12.96 -19.00 -7.51
CA PRO A 1 -12.33 -17.72 -7.83
C PRO A 1 -11.59 -17.11 -6.65
N ALA A 2 -12.12 -17.21 -5.42
CA ALA A 2 -11.46 -16.64 -4.22
C ALA A 2 -10.15 -17.36 -3.80
N GLU A 3 -9.88 -18.54 -4.34
CA GLU A 3 -8.64 -19.29 -4.06
C GLU A 3 -7.45 -18.87 -4.94
N LEU A 4 -7.71 -18.26 -6.10
CA LEU A 4 -6.67 -17.85 -7.03
C LEU A 4 -5.67 -16.83 -6.47
N PRO A 5 -6.08 -15.78 -5.72
CA PRO A 5 -5.14 -14.85 -5.11
C PRO A 5 -4.20 -15.53 -4.11
N LEU A 6 -4.71 -16.39 -3.25
CA LEU A 6 -3.90 -17.14 -2.26
C LEU A 6 -2.88 -18.08 -2.95
N THR A 7 -3.30 -18.75 -4.01
CA THR A 7 -2.41 -19.62 -4.80
C THR A 7 -1.32 -18.81 -5.49
N GLY A 8 -1.65 -17.61 -6.01
CA GLY A 8 -0.68 -16.70 -6.63
C GLY A 8 0.36 -16.19 -5.63
N ILE A 9 -0.06 -15.84 -4.41
CA ILE A 9 0.84 -15.42 -3.33
C ILE A 9 1.75 -16.58 -2.91
N ALA A 10 1.18 -17.78 -2.72
CA ALA A 10 1.95 -18.97 -2.36
C ALA A 10 2.97 -19.35 -3.45
N GLY A 11 2.59 -19.30 -4.73
CA GLY A 11 3.51 -19.53 -5.84
C GLY A 11 4.63 -18.50 -5.89
N SER A 12 4.31 -17.21 -5.72
CA SER A 12 5.31 -16.16 -5.65
C SER A 12 6.29 -16.36 -4.48
N MET A 13 5.78 -16.74 -3.32
CA MET A 13 6.59 -17.04 -2.15
C MET A 13 7.57 -18.21 -2.40
N LEU A 14 7.07 -19.31 -2.97
CA LEU A 14 7.87 -20.53 -3.12
C LEU A 14 8.85 -20.50 -4.29
N GLU A 15 8.49 -19.84 -5.39
CA GLU A 15 9.24 -19.94 -6.64
C GLU A 15 9.98 -18.64 -7.00
N ARG A 16 9.30 -17.49 -6.91
CA ARG A 16 9.82 -16.22 -7.41
C ARG A 16 10.75 -15.53 -6.42
N ILE A 17 10.37 -15.42 -5.15
CA ILE A 17 11.13 -14.64 -4.17
C ILE A 17 12.50 -15.27 -3.88
N PRO A 18 12.65 -16.59 -3.70
CA PRO A 18 13.98 -17.18 -3.48
C PRO A 18 14.96 -16.95 -4.63
N GLN A 19 14.45 -16.84 -5.87
CA GLN A 19 15.27 -16.67 -7.08
C GLN A 19 15.56 -15.21 -7.43
N ALA A 20 14.71 -14.27 -7.03
CA ALA A 20 14.74 -12.88 -7.46
C ALA A 20 14.43 -11.88 -6.33
N ARG A 21 14.81 -12.19 -5.08
CA ARG A 21 14.51 -11.38 -3.89
C ARG A 21 14.85 -9.91 -4.09
N ASP A 22 16.09 -9.62 -4.52
CA ASP A 22 16.54 -8.25 -4.74
C ASP A 22 15.70 -7.53 -5.80
N GLY A 23 15.34 -8.22 -6.87
CA GLY A 23 14.45 -7.66 -7.90
C GLY A 23 13.06 -7.32 -7.39
N VAL A 24 12.52 -8.14 -6.49
CA VAL A 24 11.24 -7.87 -5.81
C VAL A 24 11.36 -6.65 -4.91
N ILE A 25 12.40 -6.58 -4.08
CA ILE A 25 12.67 -5.44 -3.20
C ILE A 25 12.82 -4.15 -4.00
N GLN A 26 13.60 -4.15 -5.09
CA GLN A 26 13.77 -2.97 -5.94
C GLN A 26 12.45 -2.54 -6.60
N SER A 27 11.63 -3.49 -7.03
CA SER A 27 10.32 -3.20 -7.61
C SER A 27 9.36 -2.58 -6.59
N LEU A 28 9.38 -3.04 -5.35
CA LEU A 28 8.60 -2.46 -4.26
C LEU A 28 9.11 -1.07 -3.85
N LEU A 29 10.43 -0.92 -3.75
CA LEU A 29 11.07 0.34 -3.37
C LEU A 29 10.80 1.45 -4.39
N ALA A 30 10.62 1.11 -5.67
CA ALA A 30 10.27 2.08 -6.70
C ALA A 30 8.97 2.83 -6.41
N TYR A 31 8.01 2.20 -5.70
CA TYR A 31 6.78 2.86 -5.26
C TYR A 31 7.01 4.00 -4.28
N ALA A 32 8.12 4.05 -3.55
CA ALA A 32 8.39 5.13 -2.60
C ALA A 32 8.41 6.52 -3.26
N ASN A 33 8.84 6.63 -4.52
CA ASN A 33 8.86 7.88 -5.27
C ASN A 33 7.53 8.22 -5.97
N SER A 34 6.60 7.26 -6.05
CA SER A 34 5.28 7.42 -6.65
C SER A 34 4.15 7.01 -5.70
N ASP A 35 4.46 6.95 -4.40
CA ASP A 35 3.50 6.50 -3.39
C ASP A 35 2.27 7.39 -3.38
N LEU A 36 1.09 6.77 -3.48
CA LEU A 36 -0.19 7.45 -3.54
C LEU A 36 -0.36 8.48 -2.40
N LEU A 37 0.04 8.12 -1.19
CA LEU A 37 -0.11 8.99 -0.02
C LEU A 37 0.77 10.25 -0.07
N CYS A 38 1.74 10.29 -0.97
CA CYS A 38 2.67 11.42 -1.11
C CYS A 38 2.21 12.49 -2.09
N TYR A 39 1.20 12.20 -2.93
CA TYR A 39 0.73 13.13 -3.95
C TYR A 39 -0.64 13.69 -3.55
N ARG A 40 -0.68 14.96 -3.20
CA ARG A 40 -1.88 15.66 -2.75
C ARG A 40 -2.45 16.54 -3.86
N ASP A 41 -3.74 16.78 -3.78
CA ASP A 41 -4.38 17.80 -4.61
C ASP A 41 -3.81 19.20 -4.33
N ALA A 42 -4.24 20.20 -5.10
CA ALA A 42 -3.77 21.57 -4.97
C ALA A 42 -3.88 22.09 -3.54
N ALA A 43 -2.83 22.73 -3.06
CA ALA A 43 -2.76 23.23 -1.69
C ALA A 43 -3.97 24.11 -1.35
N GLY A 44 -4.65 23.81 -0.26
CA GLY A 44 -5.83 24.54 0.22
C GLY A 44 -7.16 24.10 -0.42
N SER A 45 -7.17 23.16 -1.35
CA SER A 45 -8.42 22.56 -1.87
C SER A 45 -9.16 21.76 -0.79
N ALA A 46 -10.45 21.51 -1.03
CA ALA A 46 -11.26 20.67 -0.14
C ALA A 46 -10.73 19.23 -0.13
N LEU A 47 -10.33 18.72 -1.32
CA LEU A 47 -9.78 17.38 -1.47
C LEU A 47 -8.44 17.25 -0.72
N ALA A 48 -7.51 18.21 -0.86
CA ALA A 48 -6.24 18.17 -0.13
C ALA A 48 -6.42 18.14 1.39
N ARG A 49 -7.45 18.79 1.93
CA ARG A 49 -7.77 18.71 3.37
C ARG A 49 -8.24 17.32 3.78
N GLN A 50 -9.15 16.72 2.99
CA GLN A 50 -9.63 15.35 3.26
C GLN A 50 -8.51 14.32 3.10
N GLN A 51 -7.65 14.48 2.10
CA GLN A 51 -6.44 13.65 1.95
C GLN A 51 -5.53 13.77 3.17
N ALA A 52 -5.31 14.99 3.69
CA ALA A 52 -4.50 15.19 4.89
C ALA A 52 -5.13 14.52 6.12
N GLU A 53 -6.44 14.66 6.32
CA GLU A 53 -7.16 14.04 7.45
C GLU A 53 -7.03 12.51 7.48
N VAL A 54 -7.02 11.85 6.31
CA VAL A 54 -6.94 10.38 6.20
C VAL A 54 -5.50 9.90 6.10
N TRP A 55 -4.65 10.55 5.30
CA TRP A 55 -3.33 10.03 4.95
C TRP A 55 -2.22 10.47 5.90
N ASP A 56 -2.30 11.66 6.54
CA ASP A 56 -1.26 12.11 7.46
C ASP A 56 -1.13 11.23 8.69
N PRO A 57 -2.20 10.74 9.33
CA PRO A 57 -2.09 9.77 10.41
C PRO A 57 -1.40 8.46 9.99
N LEU A 58 -1.67 7.97 8.77
CA LEU A 58 -1.03 6.76 8.23
C LEU A 58 0.47 6.98 7.98
N LEU A 59 0.86 8.12 7.41
CA LEU A 59 2.27 8.47 7.22
C LEU A 59 2.99 8.66 8.56
N GLN A 60 2.33 9.24 9.58
CA GLN A 60 2.89 9.35 10.93
C GLN A 60 3.06 7.97 11.57
N GLN A 61 2.12 7.04 11.35
CA GLN A 61 2.24 5.66 11.83
C GLN A 61 3.42 4.94 11.16
N LEU A 62 3.60 5.10 9.84
CA LEU A 62 4.76 4.58 9.11
C LEU A 62 6.08 5.14 9.68
N GLU A 63 6.14 6.45 9.93
CA GLU A 63 7.31 7.10 10.53
C GLU A 63 7.60 6.55 11.93
N ALA A 64 6.57 6.36 12.74
CA ALA A 64 6.72 5.81 14.09
C ALA A 64 7.20 4.34 14.08
N ALA A 65 6.67 3.51 13.17
CA ALA A 65 7.00 2.09 13.07
C ALA A 65 8.39 1.83 12.47
N HIS A 66 8.76 2.59 11.43
CA HIS A 66 9.94 2.29 10.60
C HIS A 66 10.97 3.43 10.54
N GLY A 67 10.71 4.58 11.14
CA GLY A 67 11.56 5.77 11.04
C GLY A 67 11.59 6.38 9.63
N CYS A 68 10.59 6.08 8.79
CA CYS A 68 10.51 6.50 7.39
C CYS A 68 9.55 7.67 7.24
N ARG A 69 10.07 8.89 7.24
CA ARG A 69 9.30 10.10 6.99
C ARG A 69 9.27 10.42 5.50
N LEU A 70 8.16 10.09 4.85
CA LEU A 70 7.99 10.35 3.42
C LEU A 70 7.76 11.84 3.14
N THR A 71 8.37 12.32 2.06
CA THR A 71 8.14 13.67 1.53
C THR A 71 6.82 13.70 0.78
N VAL A 72 5.97 14.67 1.09
CA VAL A 72 4.66 14.88 0.46
C VAL A 72 4.74 16.09 -0.47
N THR A 73 4.04 16.04 -1.60
CA THR A 73 3.94 17.15 -2.55
C THR A 73 2.47 17.49 -2.86
N SER A 74 2.24 18.68 -3.38
CA SER A 74 0.94 19.10 -3.94
C SER A 74 1.09 19.32 -5.43
N GLY A 75 0.17 18.76 -6.20
CA GLY A 75 0.18 18.85 -7.66
C GLY A 75 0.91 17.68 -8.34
N VAL A 76 1.24 17.86 -9.62
CA VAL A 76 1.71 16.79 -10.52
C VAL A 76 3.23 16.67 -10.65
N MET A 77 3.99 17.51 -9.94
CA MET A 77 5.45 17.46 -10.04
C MET A 77 6.00 16.22 -9.34
N PRO A 78 6.80 15.40 -10.04
CA PRO A 78 7.44 14.24 -9.44
C PRO A 78 8.33 14.66 -8.26
N ILE A 79 8.29 13.86 -7.19
CA ILE A 79 9.20 13.99 -6.06
C ILE A 79 10.14 12.79 -6.00
N CYS A 80 11.32 13.00 -5.43
CA CYS A 80 12.20 11.92 -5.02
C CYS A 80 12.26 11.91 -3.51
N GLN A 81 12.11 10.75 -2.92
CA GLN A 81 12.37 10.54 -1.50
C GLN A 81 13.87 10.67 -1.24
N THR A 82 14.24 11.09 -0.03
CA THR A 82 15.66 11.23 0.33
C THR A 82 16.37 9.87 0.36
N ASP A 83 17.67 9.87 0.11
CA ASP A 83 18.48 8.63 0.16
C ASP A 83 18.40 7.94 1.54
N ASP A 84 18.21 8.70 2.62
CA ASP A 84 18.06 8.15 3.96
C ASP A 84 16.75 7.37 4.07
N VAL A 85 15.65 7.93 3.60
CA VAL A 85 14.33 7.27 3.57
C VAL A 85 14.38 6.02 2.70
N LEU A 86 14.96 6.12 1.49
CA LEU A 86 15.09 4.96 0.59
C LEU A 86 15.93 3.84 1.20
N ARG A 87 17.03 4.16 1.89
CA ARG A 87 17.84 3.17 2.60
C ARG A 87 17.09 2.49 3.74
N ARG A 88 16.28 3.24 4.51
CA ARG A 88 15.45 2.68 5.59
C ARG A 88 14.36 1.76 5.03
N LEU A 89 13.64 2.19 4.00
CA LEU A 89 12.64 1.37 3.33
C LEU A 89 13.26 0.10 2.73
N TYR A 90 14.44 0.23 2.10
CA TYR A 90 15.18 -0.93 1.61
C TYR A 90 15.49 -1.90 2.75
N HIS A 91 15.97 -1.40 3.89
CA HIS A 91 16.29 -2.25 5.05
C HIS A 91 15.03 -2.96 5.61
N VAL A 92 13.89 -2.26 5.69
CA VAL A 92 12.61 -2.86 6.10
C VAL A 92 12.25 -4.01 5.15
N LEU A 93 12.32 -3.79 3.85
CA LEU A 93 12.01 -4.82 2.86
C LEU A 93 13.03 -5.97 2.88
N ASP A 94 14.31 -5.67 3.05
CA ASP A 94 15.39 -6.67 3.09
C ASP A 94 15.31 -7.58 4.33
N THR A 95 14.81 -7.05 5.44
CA THR A 95 14.59 -7.81 6.67
C THR A 95 13.22 -8.48 6.74
N SER A 96 12.31 -8.18 5.82
CA SER A 96 10.98 -8.82 5.76
C SER A 96 11.09 -10.31 5.45
N ALA A 97 10.19 -11.09 6.05
CA ALA A 97 10.08 -12.51 5.75
C ALA A 97 9.63 -12.76 4.29
N GLN A 98 9.85 -13.95 3.80
CA GLN A 98 9.55 -14.29 2.41
C GLN A 98 8.05 -14.19 2.10
N GLU A 99 7.21 -14.63 3.01
CA GLU A 99 5.75 -14.51 2.92
C GLU A 99 5.29 -13.05 2.93
N GLU A 100 5.95 -12.19 3.70
CA GLU A 100 5.66 -10.76 3.73
C GLU A 100 5.98 -10.09 2.39
N LEU A 101 7.15 -10.41 1.81
CA LEU A 101 7.51 -9.92 0.47
C LEU A 101 6.56 -10.43 -0.61
N ALA A 102 6.07 -11.68 -0.50
CA ALA A 102 5.10 -12.22 -1.44
C ALA A 102 3.79 -11.44 -1.39
N VAL A 103 3.32 -11.12 -0.19
CA VAL A 103 2.10 -10.34 0.04
C VAL A 103 2.29 -8.90 -0.42
N LEU A 104 3.42 -8.26 -0.09
CA LEU A 104 3.73 -6.90 -0.56
C LEU A 104 3.77 -6.84 -2.09
N GLY A 105 4.27 -7.87 -2.75
CA GLY A 105 4.29 -7.97 -4.22
C GLY A 105 2.91 -7.95 -4.87
N VAL A 106 1.85 -8.25 -4.13
CA VAL A 106 0.45 -8.18 -4.57
C VAL A 106 -0.20 -6.89 -4.09
N VAL A 107 -0.09 -6.58 -2.82
CA VAL A 107 -0.83 -5.50 -2.16
C VAL A 107 -0.31 -4.11 -2.56
N VAL A 108 1.01 -3.93 -2.67
CA VAL A 108 1.60 -2.62 -3.03
C VAL A 108 1.16 -2.13 -4.40
N PRO A 109 1.23 -2.95 -5.48
CA PRO A 109 0.68 -2.56 -6.78
C PRO A 109 -0.83 -2.30 -6.76
N ALA A 110 -1.59 -3.11 -6.03
CA ALA A 110 -3.03 -2.99 -5.94
C ALA A 110 -3.48 -1.69 -5.24
N LEU A 111 -2.80 -1.31 -4.15
CA LEU A 111 -3.06 -0.08 -3.41
C LEU A 111 -2.36 1.17 -4.00
N GLY A 112 -1.39 0.99 -4.89
CA GLY A 112 -0.55 2.08 -5.41
C GLY A 112 0.35 2.74 -4.34
N SER A 113 0.63 2.05 -3.24
CA SER A 113 1.34 2.61 -2.08
C SER A 113 2.17 1.57 -1.34
N LEU A 114 3.47 1.81 -1.25
CA LEU A 114 4.38 1.04 -0.40
C LEU A 114 4.08 1.32 1.09
N ALA A 115 3.74 2.56 1.42
CA ALA A 115 3.38 2.93 2.78
C ALA A 115 2.19 2.11 3.31
N LEU A 116 1.10 2.02 2.54
CA LEU A 116 -0.07 1.20 2.89
C LEU A 116 0.27 -0.29 2.97
N GLY A 117 1.11 -0.78 2.04
CA GLY A 117 1.57 -2.16 2.06
C GLY A 117 2.34 -2.50 3.35
N LEU A 118 3.25 -1.63 3.79
CA LEU A 118 4.01 -1.84 5.03
C LEU A 118 3.12 -1.73 6.26
N LEU A 119 2.20 -0.77 6.29
CA LEU A 119 1.26 -0.59 7.40
C LEU A 119 0.32 -1.78 7.59
N MET A 120 0.10 -2.61 6.58
CA MET A 120 -0.71 -3.82 6.69
C MET A 120 -0.21 -4.78 7.79
N PHE A 121 1.07 -4.74 8.15
CA PHE A 121 1.66 -5.60 9.18
C PHE A 121 1.51 -5.04 10.61
N GLU A 122 1.08 -3.77 10.73
CA GLU A 122 0.92 -3.12 12.02
C GLU A 122 -0.36 -3.55 12.74
N ALA A 123 -0.30 -3.56 14.06
CA ALA A 123 -1.42 -3.97 14.90
C ALA A 123 -2.63 -3.04 14.71
N GLY A 124 -3.80 -3.64 14.53
CA GLY A 124 -5.06 -2.90 14.34
C GLY A 124 -5.30 -2.40 12.93
N MET A 125 -4.40 -2.69 11.97
CA MET A 125 -4.62 -2.35 10.58
C MET A 125 -5.57 -3.37 9.94
N GLU A 126 -6.63 -2.86 9.31
CA GLU A 126 -7.64 -3.66 8.63
C GLU A 126 -7.65 -3.36 7.12
N ALA A 127 -8.03 -4.35 6.30
CA ALA A 127 -8.13 -4.19 4.85
C ALA A 127 -9.00 -2.98 4.46
N GLN A 128 -10.09 -2.75 5.20
CA GLN A 128 -10.99 -1.62 4.97
C GLN A 128 -10.30 -0.27 5.12
N ILE A 129 -9.42 -0.10 6.11
CA ILE A 129 -8.66 1.14 6.33
C ILE A 129 -7.72 1.39 5.16
N LEU A 130 -6.99 0.36 4.73
CA LEU A 130 -6.03 0.43 3.63
C LEU A 130 -6.72 0.77 2.31
N VAL A 131 -7.81 0.08 2.00
CA VAL A 131 -8.58 0.30 0.76
C VAL A 131 -9.28 1.65 0.79
N HIS A 132 -9.84 2.09 1.93
CA HIS A 132 -10.40 3.42 2.05
C HIS A 132 -9.36 4.50 1.76
N ALA A 133 -8.16 4.38 2.32
CA ALA A 133 -7.08 5.33 2.05
C ALA A 133 -6.64 5.30 0.57
N ALA A 134 -6.54 4.11 -0.03
CA ALA A 134 -6.11 3.94 -1.42
C ALA A 134 -7.13 4.45 -2.45
N THR A 135 -8.42 4.48 -2.09
CA THR A 135 -9.53 4.87 -2.99
C THR A 135 -10.23 6.15 -2.55
N LEU A 136 -9.60 6.94 -1.68
CA LEU A 136 -10.20 8.14 -1.07
C LEU A 136 -10.71 9.14 -2.10
N ASP A 137 -9.89 9.46 -3.11
CA ASP A 137 -10.23 10.44 -4.13
C ASP A 137 -11.46 10.03 -4.94
N GLU A 138 -11.57 8.75 -5.25
CA GLU A 138 -12.72 8.19 -5.97
C GLU A 138 -13.97 8.19 -5.12
N GLN A 139 -13.86 7.87 -3.84
CA GLN A 139 -14.98 7.93 -2.91
C GLN A 139 -15.51 9.35 -2.75
N ILE A 140 -14.62 10.34 -2.68
CA ILE A 140 -14.99 11.77 -2.61
C ILE A 140 -15.66 12.20 -3.92
N GLN A 141 -15.15 11.76 -5.07
CA GLN A 141 -15.77 12.04 -6.37
C GLN A 141 -17.18 11.44 -6.45
N MET A 142 -17.36 10.18 -6.05
CA MET A 142 -18.68 9.55 -5.99
C MET A 142 -19.65 10.25 -5.05
N ALA A 143 -19.17 10.72 -3.90
CA ALA A 143 -19.99 11.49 -2.96
C ALA A 143 -20.47 12.83 -3.56
N THR A 144 -19.70 13.41 -4.48
CA THR A 144 -20.02 14.72 -5.10
C THR A 144 -20.86 14.57 -6.37
N TRP A 145 -20.55 13.58 -7.22
CA TRP A 145 -21.10 13.45 -8.58
C TRP A 145 -22.09 12.30 -8.75
N GLY A 146 -22.25 11.48 -7.74
CA GLY A 146 -23.11 10.29 -7.75
C GLY A 146 -22.31 8.98 -7.80
N VAL A 147 -22.99 7.92 -7.39
CA VAL A 147 -22.39 6.58 -7.29
C VAL A 147 -22.15 6.02 -8.69
N ASP A 148 -20.91 5.59 -8.93
CA ASP A 148 -20.50 4.80 -10.09
C ASP A 148 -20.38 3.31 -9.68
N THR A 149 -21.19 2.46 -10.30
CA THR A 149 -21.23 1.03 -9.97
C THR A 149 -19.93 0.32 -10.35
N GLU A 150 -19.27 0.70 -11.44
CA GLU A 150 -18.01 0.11 -11.86
C GLU A 150 -16.89 0.43 -10.85
N VAL A 151 -16.82 1.66 -10.37
CA VAL A 151 -15.89 2.08 -9.30
C VAL A 151 -16.21 1.35 -8.02
N THR A 152 -17.47 1.21 -7.64
CA THR A 152 -17.90 0.49 -6.43
C THR A 152 -17.49 -0.98 -6.49
N ASP A 153 -17.72 -1.64 -7.61
CA ASP A 153 -17.36 -3.05 -7.81
C ASP A 153 -15.83 -3.25 -7.77
N ARG A 154 -15.08 -2.31 -8.35
CA ARG A 154 -13.61 -2.33 -8.29
C ARG A 154 -13.08 -2.14 -6.87
N ILE A 155 -13.67 -1.24 -6.08
CA ILE A 155 -13.31 -1.05 -4.66
C ILE A 155 -13.62 -2.31 -3.85
N ALA A 156 -14.76 -2.95 -4.09
CA ALA A 156 -15.11 -4.22 -3.45
C ALA A 156 -14.12 -5.34 -3.81
N ALA A 157 -13.75 -5.46 -5.07
CA ALA A 157 -12.75 -6.43 -5.52
C ALA A 157 -11.37 -6.19 -4.86
N LEU A 158 -10.95 -4.92 -4.76
CA LEU A 158 -9.71 -4.55 -4.06
C LEU A 158 -9.77 -4.90 -2.56
N GLN A 159 -10.93 -4.67 -1.92
CA GLN A 159 -11.17 -5.05 -0.53
C GLN A 159 -11.00 -6.57 -0.32
N ASP A 160 -11.55 -7.36 -1.23
CA ASP A 160 -11.43 -8.82 -1.19
C ASP A 160 -9.98 -9.27 -1.41
N GLU A 161 -9.26 -8.64 -2.34
CA GLU A 161 -7.86 -8.96 -2.63
C GLU A 161 -6.95 -8.69 -1.43
N VAL A 162 -7.04 -7.49 -0.84
CA VAL A 162 -6.26 -7.12 0.35
C VAL A 162 -6.65 -8.00 1.54
N GLY A 163 -7.95 -8.26 1.73
CA GLY A 163 -8.44 -9.16 2.78
C GLY A 163 -7.94 -10.60 2.60
N CYS A 164 -7.83 -11.10 1.37
CA CYS A 164 -7.21 -12.40 1.08
C CYS A 164 -5.73 -12.42 1.44
N ALA A 165 -4.99 -11.37 1.09
CA ALA A 165 -3.57 -11.26 1.41
C ALA A 165 -3.31 -11.26 2.93
N MET A 166 -4.11 -10.52 3.69
CA MET A 166 -4.05 -10.50 5.16
C MET A 166 -4.37 -11.87 5.76
N ARG A 167 -5.39 -12.57 5.23
CA ARG A 167 -5.74 -13.93 5.66
C ARG A 167 -4.61 -14.92 5.37
N PHE A 168 -3.97 -14.82 4.22
CA PHE A 168 -2.81 -15.66 3.89
C PHE A 168 -1.72 -15.55 4.96
N LEU A 169 -1.33 -14.33 5.35
CA LEU A 169 -0.34 -14.10 6.40
C LEU A 169 -0.78 -14.66 7.76
N ALA A 170 -2.06 -14.44 8.12
CA ALA A 170 -2.59 -14.94 9.37
C ALA A 170 -2.53 -16.47 9.46
N LEU A 171 -2.87 -17.17 8.38
CA LEU A 171 -2.78 -18.63 8.30
C LEU A 171 -1.34 -19.14 8.32
N TYR A 172 -0.45 -18.47 7.58
CA TYR A 172 0.95 -18.85 7.51
C TYR A 172 1.66 -18.72 8.87
N ARG A 173 1.35 -17.68 9.64
CA ARG A 173 1.93 -17.44 10.98
C ARG A 173 1.41 -18.38 12.07
N GLN A 174 0.33 -19.15 11.81
CA GLN A 174 -0.26 -20.11 12.75
C GLN A 174 0.26 -21.54 12.56
N GLY A 175 0.89 -21.86 11.45
CA GLY A 175 1.45 -23.18 11.11
C GLY A 175 2.92 -23.27 11.40
#